data_ca655e65f4b91f2ad492b0dca0bee5b5
#
_entry.id   ca655e65f4b91f2ad492b0dca0bee5b5
#
_cell.length_a   1.000
_cell.length_b   1.000
_cell.length_c   1.000
_cell.angle_alpha   90.00
_cell.angle_beta   90.00
_cell.angle_gamma   90.00
#
_symmetry.space_group_name_H-M   'P 1'
#
loop_
_entity.id
_entity.type
_entity.pdbx_description
1 polymer ?
#
loop_
_entity_poly.entity_id
_entity_poly.type
_entity_poly.pdbx_seq_one_letter_code
_entity_poly.pdbx_strand_id
1 'polypeptide(L)'
;MKKTLVFATNNRHKIEEVKALLASRGSAVAQKYEIVSLAEIGCNEDIPETADTFLGNARQKAYYVKEHYGYDCFADDSGLEVTALNMEPGVRSARYASEEGHDSEANMAKLMKNLEGVADRSAQFRTMVCLLLDGAEHDFEGICRGRITELRSGNQGFGYDPVFCPEGHTVTFADMPMDFKNSMSHRSKAVAQLIDFLSC
;
A
#
# COMPACT_ATOMS: atom_id res chain seq x y z
N MET A 1 6.53 -23.86 17.59
CA MET A 1 5.68 -22.66 17.79
C MET A 1 5.91 -21.74 16.59
N LYS A 2 4.88 -21.07 16.11
CA LYS A 2 5.04 -20.08 15.04
C LYS A 2 5.67 -18.83 15.62
N LYS A 3 6.46 -18.12 14.82
CA LYS A 3 7.02 -16.82 15.18
C LYS A 3 5.99 -15.73 14.91
N THR A 4 5.76 -14.84 15.86
CA THR A 4 4.87 -13.69 15.65
C THR A 4 5.56 -12.67 14.73
N LEU A 5 4.83 -12.20 13.71
CA LEU A 5 5.26 -11.16 12.80
C LEU A 5 4.16 -10.10 12.68
N VAL A 6 4.45 -8.87 13.08
CA VAL A 6 3.45 -7.80 13.12
C VAL A 6 3.34 -7.11 11.77
N PHE A 7 2.12 -6.91 11.26
CA PHE A 7 1.88 -5.98 10.15
C PHE A 7 1.55 -4.60 10.71
N ALA A 8 2.50 -3.68 10.61
CA ALA A 8 2.46 -2.36 11.22
C ALA A 8 1.58 -1.38 10.42
N THR A 9 0.27 -1.60 10.42
CA THR A 9 -0.71 -0.73 9.76
C THR A 9 -2.05 -0.74 10.51
N ASN A 10 -2.72 0.43 10.54
CA ASN A 10 -4.11 0.58 11.00
C ASN A 10 -5.10 0.59 9.82
N ASN A 11 -4.63 0.53 8.58
CA ASN A 11 -5.49 0.57 7.39
C ASN A 11 -6.14 -0.79 7.14
N ARG A 12 -7.46 -0.89 7.37
CA ARG A 12 -8.25 -2.13 7.20
C ARG A 12 -8.18 -2.70 5.79
N HIS A 13 -8.24 -1.85 4.76
CA HIS A 13 -8.16 -2.31 3.37
C HIS A 13 -6.80 -2.95 3.06
N LYS A 14 -5.70 -2.37 3.56
CA LYS A 14 -4.37 -2.98 3.44
C LYS A 14 -4.30 -4.33 4.13
N ILE A 15 -4.86 -4.44 5.34
CA ILE A 15 -4.91 -5.69 6.11
C ILE A 15 -5.69 -6.76 5.33
N GLU A 16 -6.84 -6.42 4.75
CA GLU A 16 -7.68 -7.35 3.96
C GLU A 16 -6.94 -7.82 2.70
N GLU A 17 -6.31 -6.92 1.95
CA GLU A 17 -5.54 -7.27 0.75
C GLU A 17 -4.36 -8.20 1.10
N VAL A 18 -3.58 -7.88 2.14
CA VAL A 18 -2.44 -8.72 2.57
C VAL A 18 -2.90 -10.08 3.09
N LYS A 19 -3.98 -10.14 3.87
CA LYS A 19 -4.57 -11.42 4.33
C LYS A 19 -5.02 -12.29 3.15
N ALA A 20 -5.66 -11.71 2.14
CA ALA A 20 -6.07 -12.44 0.94
C ALA A 20 -4.86 -13.01 0.17
N LEU A 21 -3.79 -12.21 0.02
CA LEU A 21 -2.55 -12.66 -0.62
C LEU A 21 -1.86 -13.79 0.16
N LEU A 22 -1.78 -13.68 1.48
CA LEU A 22 -1.23 -14.73 2.33
C LEU A 22 -2.06 -16.02 2.28
N ALA A 23 -3.38 -15.91 2.24
CA ALA A 23 -4.26 -17.08 2.11
C ALA A 23 -4.07 -17.80 0.78
N SER A 24 -3.84 -17.07 -0.31
CA SER A 24 -3.70 -17.64 -1.66
C SER A 24 -2.28 -18.17 -1.96
N ARG A 25 -1.22 -17.57 -1.40
CA ARG A 25 0.18 -17.86 -1.75
C ARG A 25 1.06 -18.21 -0.54
N GLY A 26 0.62 -17.89 0.67
CA GLY A 26 1.45 -17.90 1.87
C GLY A 26 1.36 -19.17 2.73
N SER A 27 1.02 -20.34 2.16
CA SER A 27 0.91 -21.57 2.97
C SER A 27 2.18 -21.91 3.76
N ALA A 28 3.36 -21.72 3.17
CA ALA A 28 4.66 -21.91 3.84
C ALA A 28 4.90 -20.85 4.93
N VAL A 29 4.54 -19.60 4.67
CA VAL A 29 4.61 -18.51 5.65
C VAL A 29 3.70 -18.80 6.84
N ALA A 30 2.45 -19.24 6.58
CA ALA A 30 1.50 -19.59 7.63
C ALA A 30 1.93 -20.76 8.52
N GLN A 31 2.86 -21.60 8.07
CA GLN A 31 3.47 -22.66 8.90
C GLN A 31 4.52 -22.10 9.86
N LYS A 32 5.29 -21.10 9.43
CA LYS A 32 6.44 -20.51 10.18
C LYS A 32 6.02 -19.34 11.05
N TYR A 33 5.10 -18.50 10.55
CA TYR A 33 4.73 -17.21 11.15
C TYR A 33 3.24 -17.12 11.50
N GLU A 34 2.94 -16.37 12.56
CA GLU A 34 1.64 -15.85 12.89
C GLU A 34 1.63 -14.35 12.62
N ILE A 35 0.89 -13.91 11.60
CA ILE A 35 0.82 -12.50 11.24
C ILE A 35 -0.31 -11.85 12.02
N VAL A 36 0.06 -10.86 12.82
CA VAL A 36 -0.85 -10.11 13.69
C VAL A 36 -0.86 -8.62 13.33
N SER A 37 -1.95 -7.94 13.68
CA SER A 37 -2.14 -6.51 13.49
C SER A 37 -1.54 -5.70 14.65
N LEU A 38 -1.49 -4.37 14.49
CA LEU A 38 -1.12 -3.44 15.57
C LEU A 38 -2.05 -3.58 16.77
N ALA A 39 -3.36 -3.69 16.54
CA ALA A 39 -4.35 -3.83 17.61
C ALA A 39 -4.12 -5.10 18.46
N GLU A 40 -3.70 -6.21 17.83
CA GLU A 40 -3.45 -7.48 18.52
C GLU A 40 -2.23 -7.44 19.44
N ILE A 41 -1.30 -6.50 19.21
CA ILE A 41 -0.17 -6.24 20.11
C ILE A 41 -0.39 -5.09 21.07
N GLY A 42 -1.61 -4.52 21.10
CA GLY A 42 -1.98 -3.39 21.97
C GLY A 42 -1.47 -2.02 21.50
N CYS A 43 -0.99 -1.90 20.27
CA CYS A 43 -0.61 -0.62 19.67
C CYS A 43 -1.86 0.06 19.10
N ASN A 44 -2.31 1.11 19.79
CA ASN A 44 -3.49 1.90 19.40
C ASN A 44 -3.13 3.32 18.94
N GLU A 45 -1.85 3.66 18.95
CA GLU A 45 -1.37 4.96 18.53
C GLU A 45 -1.31 5.09 17.02
N ASP A 46 -1.46 6.30 16.53
CA ASP A 46 -1.11 6.64 15.16
C ASP A 46 0.42 6.76 15.05
N ILE A 47 1.01 5.82 14.32
CA ILE A 47 2.46 5.83 14.09
C ILE A 47 2.77 6.95 13.07
N PRO A 48 3.73 7.86 13.38
CA PRO A 48 4.08 8.95 12.49
C PRO A 48 4.53 8.49 11.10
N GLU A 49 4.13 9.24 10.07
CA GLU A 49 4.55 9.09 8.68
C GLU A 49 5.01 10.47 8.18
N THR A 50 6.25 10.83 8.50
CA THR A 50 6.81 12.17 8.26
C THR A 50 7.96 12.18 7.25
N ALA A 51 8.31 11.01 6.70
CA ALA A 51 9.38 10.91 5.72
C ALA A 51 8.92 11.35 4.32
N ASP A 52 9.87 11.84 3.52
CA ASP A 52 9.62 12.29 2.14
C ASP A 52 9.58 11.14 1.11
N THR A 53 9.70 9.89 1.56
CA THR A 53 9.68 8.70 0.70
C THR A 53 8.81 7.60 1.27
N PHE A 54 8.20 6.78 0.39
CA PHE A 54 7.42 5.60 0.81
C PHE A 54 8.24 4.64 1.67
N LEU A 55 9.51 4.39 1.29
CA LEU A 55 10.38 3.54 2.09
C LEU A 55 10.66 4.17 3.47
N GLY A 56 10.89 5.46 3.52
CA GLY A 56 11.08 6.20 4.78
C GLY A 56 9.88 6.04 5.73
N ASN A 57 8.65 6.19 5.24
CA ASN A 57 7.45 6.01 6.04
C ASN A 57 7.24 4.54 6.43
N ALA A 58 7.52 3.59 5.54
CA ALA A 58 7.47 2.16 5.88
C ALA A 58 8.48 1.82 7.01
N ARG A 59 9.72 2.33 6.91
CA ARG A 59 10.76 2.20 7.94
C ARG A 59 10.32 2.83 9.27
N GLN A 60 9.81 4.05 9.27
CA GLN A 60 9.33 4.70 10.50
C GLN A 60 8.33 3.81 11.24
N LYS A 61 7.36 3.23 10.53
CA LYS A 61 6.36 2.34 11.14
C LYS A 61 6.97 1.04 11.65
N ALA A 62 7.85 0.41 10.87
CA ALA A 62 8.49 -0.84 11.28
C ALA A 62 9.40 -0.64 12.50
N TYR A 63 10.25 0.37 12.49
CA TYR A 63 11.12 0.68 13.62
C TYR A 63 10.33 1.09 14.86
N TYR A 64 9.23 1.84 14.72
CA TYR A 64 8.36 2.16 15.84
C TYR A 64 7.87 0.91 16.56
N VAL A 65 7.35 -0.07 15.82
CA VAL A 65 6.89 -1.34 16.39
C VAL A 65 8.05 -2.11 17.03
N LYS A 66 9.20 -2.14 16.37
CA LYS A 66 10.38 -2.85 16.89
C LYS A 66 10.88 -2.25 18.20
N GLU A 67 10.96 -0.94 18.29
CA GLU A 67 11.50 -0.21 19.46
C GLU A 67 10.55 -0.19 20.65
N HIS A 68 9.24 -0.01 20.40
CA HIS A 68 8.26 0.14 21.47
C HIS A 68 7.62 -1.17 21.93
N TYR A 69 7.52 -2.16 21.03
CA TYR A 69 6.83 -3.42 21.29
C TYR A 69 7.74 -4.65 21.19
N GLY A 70 8.95 -4.52 20.62
CA GLY A 70 9.95 -5.58 20.57
C GLY A 70 9.72 -6.66 19.51
N TYR A 71 8.64 -6.60 18.75
CA TYR A 71 8.30 -7.61 17.74
C TYR A 71 9.11 -7.45 16.45
N ASP A 72 9.35 -8.57 15.79
CA ASP A 72 9.65 -8.54 14.37
C ASP A 72 8.38 -8.13 13.61
N CYS A 73 8.54 -7.32 12.57
CA CYS A 73 7.41 -6.69 11.92
C CYS A 73 7.71 -6.31 10.47
N PHE A 74 6.66 -6.09 9.71
CA PHE A 74 6.75 -5.39 8.44
C PHE A 74 5.71 -4.27 8.36
N ALA A 75 6.05 -3.24 7.62
CA ALA A 75 5.18 -2.11 7.32
C ALA A 75 5.20 -1.80 5.83
N ASP A 76 4.11 -1.27 5.31
CA ASP A 76 4.06 -0.74 3.95
C ASP A 76 3.71 0.74 3.93
N ASP A 77 4.26 1.46 2.97
CA ASP A 77 3.69 2.74 2.54
C ASP A 77 3.46 2.72 1.03
N SER A 78 2.38 3.37 0.61
CA SER A 78 1.90 3.29 -0.77
C SER A 78 1.26 4.59 -1.20
N GLY A 79 1.42 4.92 -2.47
CA GLY A 79 0.75 6.08 -3.04
C GLY A 79 0.67 6.03 -4.55
N LEU A 80 -0.04 7.02 -5.07
CA LEU A 80 -0.19 7.31 -6.48
C LEU A 80 0.88 8.34 -6.88
N GLU A 81 1.55 8.09 -7.97
CA GLU A 81 2.52 9.00 -8.59
C GLU A 81 2.04 9.31 -10.00
N VAL A 82 1.89 10.61 -10.34
CA VAL A 82 1.41 11.08 -11.65
C VAL A 82 2.51 11.86 -12.34
N THR A 83 2.92 11.43 -13.52
CA THR A 83 4.08 11.98 -14.23
C THR A 83 3.94 13.48 -14.48
N ALA A 84 2.80 13.92 -15.03
CA ALA A 84 2.55 15.31 -15.35
C ALA A 84 2.46 16.24 -14.13
N LEU A 85 2.31 15.69 -12.92
CA LEU A 85 2.28 16.42 -11.66
C LEU A 85 3.58 16.26 -10.85
N ASN A 86 4.71 15.99 -11.51
CA ASN A 86 6.01 15.78 -10.86
C ASN A 86 5.95 14.69 -9.76
N MET A 87 5.26 13.60 -10.04
CA MET A 87 5.04 12.45 -9.15
C MET A 87 4.13 12.76 -7.94
N GLU A 88 3.44 13.90 -7.91
CA GLU A 88 2.36 14.11 -6.94
C GLU A 88 1.15 13.20 -7.25
N PRO A 89 0.39 12.79 -6.22
CA PRO A 89 0.48 13.14 -4.80
C PRO A 89 1.61 12.41 -4.03
N GLY A 90 2.20 11.33 -4.55
CA GLY A 90 3.32 10.63 -3.91
C GLY A 90 2.99 10.19 -2.47
N VAL A 91 3.90 10.40 -1.54
CA VAL A 91 3.74 10.08 -0.10
C VAL A 91 2.55 10.79 0.54
N ARG A 92 2.04 11.84 -0.07
CA ARG A 92 0.87 12.58 0.40
C ARG A 92 -0.45 12.03 -0.13
N SER A 93 -0.46 10.88 -0.78
CA SER A 93 -1.65 10.32 -1.45
C SER A 93 -2.88 10.26 -0.55
N ALA A 94 -2.74 9.87 0.70
CA ALA A 94 -3.85 9.81 1.64
C ALA A 94 -4.34 11.18 2.12
N ARG A 95 -3.51 12.22 2.03
CA ARG A 95 -3.72 13.58 2.54
C ARG A 95 -3.52 14.65 1.46
N TYR A 96 -3.79 14.32 0.21
CA TYR A 96 -3.50 15.20 -0.92
C TYR A 96 -4.33 16.48 -0.90
N ALA A 97 -5.60 16.40 -0.53
CA ALA A 97 -6.50 17.55 -0.47
C ALA A 97 -6.34 18.36 0.83
N SER A 98 -6.08 17.70 1.96
CA SER A 98 -5.99 18.32 3.28
C SER A 98 -5.03 17.55 4.19
N GLU A 99 -4.30 18.28 5.03
CA GLU A 99 -3.42 17.67 6.06
C GLU A 99 -4.21 16.96 7.17
N GLU A 100 -5.46 17.37 7.39
CA GLU A 100 -6.27 16.96 8.55
C GLU A 100 -7.15 15.75 8.30
N GLY A 101 -7.04 15.05 7.15
CA GLY A 101 -7.96 13.96 6.89
C GLY A 101 -7.60 13.04 5.74
N HIS A 102 -8.21 11.88 5.75
CA HIS A 102 -8.13 10.86 4.71
C HIS A 102 -9.43 10.85 3.87
N ASP A 103 -9.75 12.00 3.24
CA ASP A 103 -10.92 12.11 2.39
C ASP A 103 -10.56 11.72 0.94
N SER A 104 -10.89 10.49 0.56
CA SER A 104 -10.62 9.97 -0.78
C SER A 104 -11.35 10.73 -1.88
N GLU A 105 -12.56 11.23 -1.61
CA GLU A 105 -13.34 12.01 -2.58
C GLU A 105 -12.68 13.37 -2.83
N ALA A 106 -12.29 14.08 -1.78
CA ALA A 106 -11.57 15.34 -1.90
C ALA A 106 -10.21 15.17 -2.58
N ASN A 107 -9.48 14.08 -2.26
CA ASN A 107 -8.19 13.77 -2.87
C ASN A 107 -8.33 13.51 -4.38
N MET A 108 -9.32 12.70 -4.80
CA MET A 108 -9.61 12.46 -6.21
C MET A 108 -10.05 13.74 -6.92
N ALA A 109 -10.93 14.55 -6.31
CA ALA A 109 -11.39 15.81 -6.89
C ALA A 109 -10.22 16.76 -7.15
N LYS A 110 -9.29 16.90 -6.19
CA LYS A 110 -8.07 17.70 -6.37
C LYS A 110 -7.19 17.15 -7.49
N LEU A 111 -6.98 15.84 -7.54
CA LEU A 111 -6.20 15.20 -8.59
C LEU A 111 -6.79 15.47 -9.98
N MET A 112 -8.11 15.25 -10.13
CA MET A 112 -8.81 15.46 -11.41
C MET A 112 -8.74 16.90 -11.86
N LYS A 113 -8.91 17.86 -10.93
CA LYS A 113 -8.77 19.30 -11.19
C LYS A 113 -7.37 19.66 -11.67
N ASN A 114 -6.33 19.12 -11.03
CA ASN A 114 -4.94 19.38 -11.41
C ASN A 114 -4.58 18.79 -12.79
N LEU A 115 -5.36 17.83 -13.27
CA LEU A 115 -5.20 17.19 -14.57
C LEU A 115 -6.16 17.75 -15.65
N GLU A 116 -6.92 18.81 -15.37
CA GLU A 116 -7.76 19.47 -16.38
C GLU A 116 -6.88 20.03 -17.51
N GLY A 117 -7.19 19.65 -18.76
CA GLY A 117 -6.43 20.07 -19.94
C GLY A 117 -5.04 19.42 -20.09
N VAL A 118 -4.66 18.53 -19.20
CA VAL A 118 -3.37 17.80 -19.27
C VAL A 118 -3.53 16.55 -20.13
N ALA A 119 -2.75 16.48 -21.23
CA ALA A 119 -2.79 15.34 -22.15
C ALA A 119 -2.09 14.10 -21.62
N ASP A 120 -0.93 14.26 -20.95
CA ASP A 120 -0.23 13.14 -20.31
C ASP A 120 -0.87 12.83 -18.97
N ARG A 121 -1.56 11.71 -18.92
CA ARG A 121 -2.20 11.19 -17.72
C ARG A 121 -1.51 9.95 -17.15
N SER A 122 -0.26 9.71 -17.59
CA SER A 122 0.55 8.59 -17.13
C SER A 122 0.73 8.63 -15.61
N ALA A 123 0.49 7.50 -14.97
CA ALA A 123 0.55 7.37 -13.53
C ALA A 123 1.00 5.97 -13.12
N GLN A 124 1.42 5.84 -11.87
CA GLN A 124 1.67 4.53 -11.28
C GLN A 124 1.29 4.53 -9.81
N PHE A 125 0.82 3.40 -9.33
CA PHE A 125 0.85 3.11 -7.91
C PHE A 125 2.19 2.47 -7.53
N ARG A 126 2.72 2.87 -6.40
CA ARG A 126 3.92 2.29 -5.79
C ARG A 126 3.64 1.86 -4.35
N THR A 127 4.19 0.72 -3.96
CA THR A 127 4.27 0.25 -2.58
C THR A 127 5.71 -0.05 -2.24
N MET A 128 6.17 0.45 -1.09
CA MET A 128 7.39 0.01 -0.44
C MET A 128 7.02 -0.75 0.83
N VAL A 129 7.64 -1.91 1.03
CA VAL A 129 7.53 -2.72 2.25
C VAL A 129 8.89 -2.75 2.93
N CYS A 130 8.93 -2.46 4.23
CA CYS A 130 10.09 -2.66 5.07
C CYS A 130 9.79 -3.80 6.05
N LEU A 131 10.64 -4.82 6.06
CA LEU A 131 10.61 -5.95 6.98
C LEU A 131 11.79 -5.87 7.94
N LEU A 132 11.51 -5.92 9.24
CA LEU A 132 12.50 -6.12 10.29
C LEU A 132 12.36 -7.54 10.83
N LEU A 133 13.33 -8.40 10.54
CA LEU A 133 13.29 -9.82 10.90
C LEU A 133 14.67 -10.25 11.42
N ASP A 134 14.72 -10.84 12.61
CA ASP A 134 15.94 -11.38 13.23
C ASP A 134 17.11 -10.38 13.30
N GLY A 135 16.78 -9.08 13.47
CA GLY A 135 17.75 -7.98 13.54
C GLY A 135 18.25 -7.48 12.19
N ALA A 136 17.74 -8.00 11.08
CA ALA A 136 18.04 -7.54 9.73
C ALA A 136 16.86 -6.76 9.12
N GLU A 137 17.16 -5.81 8.25
CA GLU A 137 16.19 -5.05 7.46
C GLU A 137 16.17 -5.54 6.01
N HIS A 138 14.99 -5.71 5.46
CA HIS A 138 14.76 -6.08 4.06
C HIS A 138 13.64 -5.22 3.47
N ASP A 139 13.85 -4.75 2.24
CA ASP A 139 12.91 -3.87 1.55
C ASP A 139 12.38 -4.54 0.28
N PHE A 140 11.09 -4.36 0.01
CA PHE A 140 10.44 -4.89 -1.19
C PHE A 140 9.63 -3.79 -1.87
N GLU A 141 9.69 -3.76 -3.20
CA GLU A 141 9.00 -2.76 -4.00
C GLU A 141 7.99 -3.41 -4.94
N GLY A 142 6.83 -2.80 -5.08
CA GLY A 142 5.88 -3.15 -6.11
C GLY A 142 5.33 -1.93 -6.82
N ILE A 143 5.30 -1.98 -8.15
CA ILE A 143 4.81 -0.91 -9.02
C ILE A 143 3.72 -1.45 -9.94
N CYS A 144 2.61 -0.72 -10.03
CA CYS A 144 1.59 -0.93 -11.03
C CYS A 144 1.47 0.34 -11.89
N ARG A 145 1.94 0.27 -13.15
CA ARG A 145 1.82 1.36 -14.10
C ARG A 145 0.43 1.43 -14.69
N GLY A 146 0.04 2.64 -15.11
CA GLY A 146 -1.26 2.89 -15.70
C GLY A 146 -1.44 4.36 -16.05
N ARG A 147 -2.68 4.79 -16.00
CA ARG A 147 -3.07 6.19 -16.30
C ARG A 147 -4.25 6.61 -15.44
N ILE A 148 -4.40 7.91 -15.26
CA ILE A 148 -5.61 8.50 -14.67
C ILE A 148 -6.66 8.68 -15.76
N THR A 149 -7.86 8.18 -15.54
CA THR A 149 -9.01 8.33 -16.45
C THR A 149 -9.57 9.76 -16.40
N GLU A 150 -10.31 10.17 -17.43
CA GLU A 150 -11.01 11.47 -17.42
C GLU A 150 -12.26 11.44 -16.53
N LEU A 151 -12.87 10.30 -16.42
CA LEU A 151 -14.07 10.08 -15.60
C LEU A 151 -13.78 8.96 -14.59
N ARG A 152 -14.36 9.10 -13.42
CA ARG A 152 -14.35 8.05 -12.40
C ARG A 152 -15.31 6.92 -12.80
N SER A 153 -14.94 5.70 -12.44
CA SER A 153 -15.74 4.50 -12.69
C SER A 153 -15.55 3.48 -11.57
N GLY A 154 -16.59 2.68 -11.34
CA GLY A 154 -16.58 1.63 -10.33
C GLY A 154 -16.84 2.14 -8.91
N ASN A 155 -17.01 1.18 -8.01
CA ASN A 155 -17.33 1.44 -6.60
C ASN A 155 -16.62 0.48 -5.64
N GLN A 156 -15.69 -0.34 -6.16
CA GLN A 156 -14.87 -1.23 -5.34
C GLN A 156 -13.52 -0.55 -5.01
N GLY A 157 -12.78 -1.16 -4.06
CA GLY A 157 -11.47 -0.66 -3.67
C GLY A 157 -11.52 0.58 -2.78
N PHE A 158 -10.47 1.39 -2.82
CA PHE A 158 -10.32 2.60 -2.01
C PHE A 158 -9.35 3.60 -2.65
N GLY A 159 -9.31 4.82 -2.09
CA GLY A 159 -8.40 5.87 -2.55
C GLY A 159 -8.64 6.27 -4.00
N TYR A 160 -7.65 6.16 -4.84
CA TYR A 160 -7.71 6.56 -6.25
C TYR A 160 -8.12 5.43 -7.20
N ASP A 161 -8.55 4.27 -6.69
CA ASP A 161 -8.99 3.15 -7.53
C ASP A 161 -10.06 3.54 -8.58
N PRO A 162 -11.03 4.42 -8.29
CA PRO A 162 -12.06 4.83 -9.26
C PRO A 162 -11.55 5.65 -10.46
N VAL A 163 -10.32 6.16 -10.40
CA VAL A 163 -9.73 6.99 -11.46
C VAL A 163 -8.45 6.39 -12.05
N PHE A 164 -7.96 5.29 -11.51
CA PHE A 164 -6.73 4.64 -12.00
C PHE A 164 -7.05 3.43 -12.88
N CYS A 165 -6.63 3.48 -14.15
CA CYS A 165 -6.73 2.38 -15.10
C CYS A 165 -5.33 1.78 -15.30
N PRO A 166 -5.08 0.52 -14.90
CA PRO A 166 -3.77 -0.10 -15.07
C PRO A 166 -3.42 -0.34 -16.53
N GLU A 167 -2.14 -0.37 -16.85
CA GLU A 167 -1.61 -0.60 -18.18
C GLU A 167 -2.12 -1.93 -18.76
N GLY A 168 -2.47 -1.94 -20.06
CA GLY A 168 -3.05 -3.10 -20.73
C GLY A 168 -4.54 -3.32 -20.45
N HIS A 169 -5.19 -2.45 -19.68
CA HIS A 169 -6.62 -2.53 -19.36
C HIS A 169 -7.39 -1.29 -19.79
N THR A 170 -8.72 -1.43 -19.86
CA THR A 170 -9.66 -0.36 -20.24
C THR A 170 -10.60 0.05 -19.10
N VAL A 171 -10.56 -0.67 -17.98
CA VAL A 171 -11.39 -0.42 -16.79
C VAL A 171 -10.52 0.01 -15.62
N THR A 172 -11.10 0.71 -14.64
CA THR A 172 -10.38 1.16 -13.45
C THR A 172 -10.21 0.03 -12.43
N PHE A 173 -9.33 0.22 -11.45
CA PHE A 173 -9.21 -0.71 -10.34
C PHE A 173 -10.53 -0.88 -9.56
N ALA A 174 -11.36 0.16 -9.50
CA ALA A 174 -12.66 0.08 -8.83
C ALA A 174 -13.74 -0.69 -9.60
N ASP A 175 -13.51 -0.99 -10.88
CA ASP A 175 -14.35 -1.87 -11.70
C ASP A 175 -13.89 -3.33 -11.66
N MET A 176 -12.72 -3.61 -11.06
CA MET A 176 -12.13 -4.95 -11.04
C MET A 176 -12.53 -5.72 -9.78
N PRO A 177 -12.84 -7.02 -9.89
CA PRO A 177 -12.92 -7.89 -8.72
C PRO A 177 -11.58 -7.89 -7.93
N MET A 178 -11.66 -8.00 -6.60
CA MET A 178 -10.48 -7.95 -5.72
C MET A 178 -9.41 -8.97 -6.11
N ASP A 179 -9.79 -10.20 -6.44
CA ASP A 179 -8.85 -11.26 -6.84
C ASP A 179 -8.09 -10.89 -8.11
N PHE A 180 -8.78 -10.24 -9.06
CA PHE A 180 -8.14 -9.79 -10.30
C PHE A 180 -7.21 -8.60 -10.04
N LYS A 181 -7.63 -7.61 -9.25
CA LYS A 181 -6.77 -6.51 -8.79
C LYS A 181 -5.54 -7.06 -8.06
N ASN A 182 -5.71 -8.03 -7.18
CA ASN A 182 -4.63 -8.66 -6.41
C ASN A 182 -3.66 -9.49 -7.27
N SER A 183 -3.99 -9.81 -8.52
CA SER A 183 -3.04 -10.46 -9.43
C SER A 183 -1.98 -9.52 -10.01
N MET A 184 -2.22 -8.18 -9.99
CA MET A 184 -1.38 -7.22 -10.70
C MET A 184 -1.06 -5.94 -9.91
N SER A 185 -1.70 -5.70 -8.76
CA SER A 185 -1.54 -4.44 -8.03
C SER A 185 -0.12 -4.22 -7.52
N HIS A 186 0.21 -2.97 -7.24
CA HIS A 186 1.48 -2.57 -6.62
C HIS A 186 1.72 -3.31 -5.30
N ARG A 187 0.72 -3.34 -4.41
CA ARG A 187 0.82 -4.04 -3.11
C ARG A 187 1.00 -5.54 -3.30
N SER A 188 0.26 -6.16 -4.22
CA SER A 188 0.41 -7.61 -4.45
C SER A 188 1.81 -7.98 -4.93
N LYS A 189 2.44 -7.13 -5.74
CA LYS A 189 3.82 -7.36 -6.22
C LYS A 189 4.84 -7.23 -5.09
N ALA A 190 4.72 -6.23 -4.22
CA ALA A 190 5.60 -6.06 -3.07
C ALA A 190 5.41 -7.20 -2.04
N VAL A 191 4.15 -7.53 -1.71
CA VAL A 191 3.83 -8.59 -0.75
C VAL A 191 4.20 -9.97 -1.29
N ALA A 192 4.13 -10.21 -2.60
CA ALA A 192 4.60 -11.47 -3.18
C ALA A 192 6.10 -11.68 -2.92
N GLN A 193 6.93 -10.66 -3.10
CA GLN A 193 8.37 -10.73 -2.78
C GLN A 193 8.61 -10.97 -1.29
N LEU A 194 7.83 -10.31 -0.41
CA LEU A 194 7.87 -10.58 1.04
C LEU A 194 7.51 -12.04 1.35
N ILE A 195 6.45 -12.59 0.74
CA ILE A 195 6.03 -13.99 0.92
C ILE A 195 7.11 -14.95 0.45
N ASP A 196 7.71 -14.71 -0.73
CA ASP A 196 8.79 -15.53 -1.27
C ASP A 196 9.99 -15.53 -0.32
N PHE A 197 10.38 -14.36 0.19
CA PHE A 197 11.47 -14.23 1.17
C PHE A 197 11.17 -15.00 2.47
N LEU A 198 9.98 -14.85 3.05
CA LEU A 198 9.58 -15.52 4.30
C LEU A 198 9.39 -17.04 4.14
N SER A 199 9.22 -17.51 2.92
CA SER A 199 9.03 -18.94 2.61
C SER A 199 10.35 -19.72 2.58
N CYS A 200 11.46 -19.04 2.31
CA CYS A 200 12.82 -19.64 2.34
C CYS A 200 13.26 -19.92 3.78
#